data_b16bfe72163ff29aee023c53991cdadf
#
_entry.id   b16bfe72163ff29aee023c53991cdadf
#
_cell.length_a   1.000
_cell.length_b   1.000
_cell.length_c   1.000
_cell.angle_alpha   90.00
_cell.angle_beta   90.00
_cell.angle_gamma   90.00
#
_symmetry.space_group_name_H-M   'P 1'
#
loop_
_entity.id
_entity.type
_entity.pdbx_description
1 polymer ?
#
loop_
_entity_poly.entity_id
_entity_poly.type
_entity_poly.pdbx_seq_one_letter_code
_entity_poly.pdbx_strand_id
1 'polypeptide(L)'
;MIVLRPIQALRLWQQVTLSEVRDDAPDLTVRQMAILLTIYLDPPPHTVRGLAARLDVTKPVITRALDTMGALKLVSRHRDEKDKRNVLIRRTVEGALYVERFGDAIIAKAQELPL
;
A
#
# COMPACT_ATOMS: atom_id res chain seq x y z
N MET A 1 25.67 0.32 -3.40
CA MET A 1 24.52 -0.16 -4.18
C MET A 1 24.34 -1.64 -3.93
N ILE A 2 23.13 -2.07 -3.60
CA ILE A 2 22.83 -3.48 -3.43
C ILE A 2 22.52 -4.07 -4.80
N VAL A 3 23.25 -5.12 -5.17
CA VAL A 3 23.01 -5.84 -6.42
C VAL A 3 22.46 -7.21 -6.07
N LEU A 4 21.21 -7.47 -6.47
CA LEU A 4 20.55 -8.74 -6.24
C LEU A 4 20.45 -9.52 -7.57
N ARG A 5 20.76 -10.80 -7.52
CA ARG A 5 20.41 -11.70 -8.61
C ARG A 5 18.91 -11.99 -8.57
N PRO A 6 18.30 -12.38 -9.70
CA PRO A 6 16.85 -12.65 -9.72
C PRO A 6 16.39 -13.64 -8.64
N ILE A 7 17.17 -14.71 -8.39
CA ILE A 7 16.81 -15.69 -7.36
C ILE A 7 16.82 -15.08 -5.96
N GLN A 8 17.73 -14.13 -5.69
CA GLN A 8 17.79 -13.44 -4.41
C GLN A 8 16.60 -12.48 -4.24
N ALA A 9 16.24 -11.75 -5.28
CA ALA A 9 15.07 -10.87 -5.28
C ALA A 9 13.79 -11.67 -5.06
N LEU A 10 13.64 -12.81 -5.72
CA LEU A 10 12.48 -13.69 -5.53
C LEU A 10 12.44 -14.26 -4.12
N ARG A 11 13.60 -14.65 -3.56
CA ARG A 11 13.68 -15.15 -2.19
C ARG A 11 13.25 -14.06 -1.20
N LEU A 12 13.72 -12.83 -1.40
CA LEU A 12 13.31 -11.70 -0.56
C LEU A 12 11.80 -11.54 -0.58
N TRP A 13 11.22 -11.50 -1.77
CA TRP A 13 9.77 -11.30 -1.90
C TRP A 13 8.99 -12.47 -1.31
N GLN A 14 9.45 -13.70 -1.51
CA GLN A 14 8.85 -14.89 -0.87
C GLN A 14 8.82 -14.73 0.65
N GLN A 15 9.93 -14.35 1.27
CA GLN A 15 10.00 -14.21 2.72
C GLN A 15 9.10 -13.10 3.23
N VAL A 16 9.02 -11.98 2.51
CA VAL A 16 8.14 -10.88 2.86
C VAL A 16 6.68 -11.31 2.77
N THR A 17 6.28 -11.95 1.67
CA THR A 17 4.89 -12.38 1.48
C THR A 17 4.49 -13.48 2.45
N LEU A 18 5.39 -14.42 2.77
CA LEU A 18 5.13 -15.42 3.82
C LEU A 18 4.89 -14.77 5.17
N SER A 19 5.67 -13.74 5.51
CA SER A 19 5.50 -12.99 6.74
C SER A 19 4.11 -12.35 6.80
N GLU A 20 3.66 -11.74 5.70
CA GLU A 20 2.34 -11.10 5.61
C GLU A 20 1.20 -12.12 5.77
N VAL A 21 1.33 -13.30 5.16
CA VAL A 21 0.31 -14.35 5.24
C VAL A 21 0.20 -14.90 6.67
N ARG A 22 1.31 -15.01 7.38
CA ARG A 22 1.37 -15.58 8.74
C ARG A 22 0.99 -14.60 9.83
N ASP A 23 1.04 -13.31 9.52
CA ASP A 23 0.70 -12.26 10.48
C ASP A 23 -0.82 -12.17 10.62
N ASP A 24 -1.29 -11.71 11.78
CA ASP A 24 -2.70 -11.39 12.01
C ASP A 24 -3.13 -10.10 11.29
N ALA A 25 -2.19 -9.40 10.68
CA ALA A 25 -2.46 -8.18 9.92
C ALA A 25 -3.32 -8.48 8.67
N PRO A 26 -4.05 -7.48 8.15
CA PRO A 26 -4.86 -7.66 6.97
C PRO A 26 -4.04 -8.15 5.76
N ASP A 27 -4.61 -9.11 5.03
CA ASP A 27 -4.00 -9.69 3.84
C ASP A 27 -4.48 -8.90 2.62
N LEU A 28 -3.67 -7.96 2.18
CA LEU A 28 -4.02 -7.08 1.05
C LEU A 28 -3.63 -7.72 -0.27
N THR A 29 -4.48 -7.52 -1.29
CA THR A 29 -4.12 -7.89 -2.66
C THR A 29 -2.98 -6.99 -3.17
N VAL A 30 -2.31 -7.42 -4.24
CA VAL A 30 -1.25 -6.62 -4.87
C VAL A 30 -1.78 -5.24 -5.26
N ARG A 31 -2.99 -5.17 -5.80
CA ARG A 31 -3.62 -3.90 -6.19
C ARG A 31 -3.88 -3.01 -4.99
N GLN A 32 -4.44 -3.57 -3.92
CA GLN A 32 -4.68 -2.83 -2.68
C GLN A 32 -3.37 -2.31 -2.09
N MET A 33 -2.34 -3.14 -2.07
CA MET A 33 -1.03 -2.74 -1.57
C MET A 33 -0.44 -1.61 -2.41
N ALA A 34 -0.55 -1.68 -3.75
CA ALA A 34 -0.07 -0.61 -4.62
C ALA A 34 -0.78 0.72 -4.35
N ILE A 35 -2.10 0.68 -4.14
CA ILE A 35 -2.88 1.87 -3.80
C ILE A 35 -2.42 2.44 -2.46
N LEU A 36 -2.31 1.59 -1.45
CA LEU A 36 -1.91 1.99 -0.11
C LEU A 36 -0.53 2.64 -0.11
N LEU A 37 0.44 2.00 -0.75
CA LEU A 37 1.80 2.54 -0.84
C LEU A 37 1.84 3.86 -1.60
N THR A 38 1.04 4.02 -2.64
CA THR A 38 0.95 5.28 -3.37
C THR A 38 0.44 6.39 -2.44
N ILE A 39 -0.58 6.11 -1.62
CA ILE A 39 -1.12 7.10 -0.68
C ILE A 39 -0.06 7.51 0.36
N TYR A 40 0.77 6.56 0.81
CA TYR A 40 1.71 6.82 1.88
C TYR A 40 3.09 7.29 1.41
N LEU A 41 3.47 7.04 0.15
CA LEU A 41 4.80 7.39 -0.35
C LEU A 41 4.80 8.58 -1.29
N ASP A 42 3.73 8.75 -2.08
CA ASP A 42 3.63 9.88 -3.00
C ASP A 42 3.06 11.10 -2.27
N PRO A 43 3.41 12.32 -2.69
CA PRO A 43 2.91 13.52 -2.01
C PRO A 43 1.40 13.70 -2.20
N PRO A 44 0.69 14.13 -1.14
CA PRO A 44 -0.73 14.47 -1.25
C PRO A 44 -0.93 15.77 -2.05
N PRO A 45 -2.15 16.07 -2.53
CA PRO A 45 -3.39 15.34 -2.21
C PRO A 45 -3.62 14.09 -3.06
N HIS A 46 -4.39 13.15 -2.53
CA HIS A 46 -4.79 11.94 -3.25
C HIS A 46 -6.29 11.95 -3.48
N THR A 47 -6.71 11.64 -4.70
CA THR A 47 -8.12 11.55 -5.10
C THR A 47 -8.36 10.22 -5.79
N VAL A 48 -9.63 9.80 -5.87
CA VAL A 48 -10.00 8.59 -6.61
C VAL A 48 -9.52 8.70 -8.06
N ARG A 49 -9.74 9.87 -8.68
CA ARG A 49 -9.33 10.13 -10.07
C ARG A 49 -7.81 10.03 -10.22
N GLY A 50 -7.07 10.65 -9.32
CA GLY A 50 -5.60 10.64 -9.36
C GLY A 50 -5.03 9.24 -9.19
N LEU A 51 -5.58 8.47 -8.25
CA LEU A 51 -5.14 7.09 -8.02
C LEU A 51 -5.47 6.19 -9.22
N ALA A 52 -6.65 6.37 -9.82
CA ALA A 52 -7.04 5.62 -11.01
C ALA A 52 -6.06 5.87 -12.17
N ALA A 53 -5.70 7.14 -12.39
CA ALA A 53 -4.72 7.51 -13.41
C ALA A 53 -3.33 6.94 -13.10
N ARG A 54 -2.90 7.04 -11.84
CA ARG A 54 -1.57 6.58 -11.40
C ARG A 54 -1.39 5.08 -11.58
N LEU A 55 -2.45 4.30 -11.31
CA LEU A 55 -2.40 2.84 -11.40
C LEU A 55 -2.89 2.31 -12.76
N ASP A 56 -3.37 3.18 -13.63
CA ASP A 56 -3.96 2.79 -14.92
C ASP A 56 -5.10 1.79 -14.74
N VAL A 57 -6.03 2.14 -13.87
CA VAL A 57 -7.24 1.36 -13.61
C VAL A 57 -8.45 2.29 -13.60
N THR A 58 -9.65 1.72 -13.57
CA THR A 58 -10.88 2.51 -13.55
C THR A 58 -11.18 3.02 -12.14
N LYS A 59 -11.99 4.08 -12.04
CA LYS A 59 -12.42 4.63 -10.76
C LYS A 59 -13.14 3.61 -9.88
N PRO A 60 -14.06 2.76 -10.40
CA PRO A 60 -14.70 1.73 -9.58
C PRO A 60 -13.71 0.76 -8.93
N VAL A 61 -12.61 0.44 -9.61
CA VAL A 61 -11.55 -0.41 -9.05
C VAL A 61 -10.94 0.27 -7.82
N ILE A 62 -10.65 1.57 -7.91
CA ILE A 62 -10.11 2.33 -6.79
C ILE A 62 -11.15 2.40 -5.65
N THR A 63 -12.40 2.71 -5.96
CA THR A 63 -13.46 2.84 -4.95
C THR A 63 -13.64 1.56 -4.16
N ARG A 64 -13.64 0.39 -4.84
CA ARG A 64 -13.76 -0.91 -4.15
C ARG A 64 -12.57 -1.17 -3.23
N ALA A 65 -11.36 -0.86 -3.68
CA ALA A 65 -10.17 -1.01 -2.84
C ALA A 65 -10.23 -0.09 -1.63
N LEU A 66 -10.69 1.14 -1.81
CA LEU A 66 -10.84 2.11 -0.71
C LEU A 66 -11.94 1.68 0.27
N ASP A 67 -13.01 1.04 -0.22
CA ASP A 67 -14.04 0.49 0.67
C ASP A 67 -13.43 -0.54 1.62
N THR A 68 -12.64 -1.47 1.10
CA THR A 68 -11.95 -2.48 1.90
C THR A 68 -10.95 -1.84 2.87
N MET A 69 -10.08 -0.97 2.36
CA MET A 69 -9.03 -0.36 3.18
C MET A 69 -9.58 0.64 4.18
N GLY A 70 -10.69 1.30 3.85
CA GLY A 70 -11.39 2.16 4.80
C GLY A 70 -12.01 1.37 5.94
N ALA A 71 -12.62 0.22 5.65
CA ALA A 71 -13.16 -0.69 6.67
C ALA A 71 -12.06 -1.20 7.60
N LEU A 72 -10.84 -1.39 7.08
CA LEU A 72 -9.67 -1.78 7.86
C LEU A 72 -9.00 -0.59 8.56
N LYS A 73 -9.53 0.62 8.39
CA LYS A 73 -9.01 1.87 8.97
C LYS A 73 -7.62 2.25 8.49
N LEU A 74 -7.20 1.74 7.35
CA LEU A 74 -5.88 2.05 6.79
C LEU A 74 -5.85 3.38 6.06
N VAL A 75 -7.02 3.85 5.60
CA VAL A 75 -7.21 5.15 4.96
C VAL A 75 -8.54 5.74 5.40
N SER A 76 -8.72 7.04 5.19
CA SER A 76 -10.01 7.71 5.38
C SER A 76 -10.36 8.51 4.14
N ARG A 77 -11.65 8.71 3.90
CA ARG A 77 -12.15 9.45 2.75
C ARG A 77 -12.87 10.70 3.23
N HIS A 78 -12.60 11.81 2.56
CA HIS A 78 -13.20 13.11 2.88
C HIS A 78 -13.61 13.80 1.61
N ARG A 79 -14.77 14.46 1.63
CA ARG A 79 -15.19 15.28 0.51
C ARG A 79 -14.28 16.50 0.41
N ASP A 80 -13.85 16.84 -0.81
CA ASP A 80 -13.10 18.05 -1.06
C ASP A 80 -14.05 19.25 -1.01
N GLU A 81 -13.90 20.11 -0.02
CA GLU A 81 -14.78 21.28 0.14
C GLU A 81 -14.59 22.30 -0.97
N LYS A 82 -13.41 22.35 -1.59
CA LYS A 82 -13.11 23.25 -2.68
C LYS A 82 -13.66 22.76 -4.02
N ASP A 83 -13.73 21.44 -4.21
CA ASP A 83 -14.32 20.82 -5.39
C ASP A 83 -15.05 19.55 -4.96
N LYS A 84 -16.37 19.67 -4.77
CA LYS A 84 -17.20 18.59 -4.23
C LYS A 84 -17.27 17.35 -5.14
N ARG A 85 -16.76 17.45 -6.38
CA ARG A 85 -16.66 16.31 -7.29
C ARG A 85 -15.53 15.37 -6.92
N ASN A 86 -14.57 15.83 -6.11
CA ASN A 86 -13.43 15.05 -5.67
C ASN A 86 -13.66 14.47 -4.30
N VAL A 87 -13.18 13.23 -4.11
CA VAL A 87 -13.05 12.61 -2.81
C VAL A 87 -11.57 12.57 -2.48
N LEU A 88 -11.20 13.17 -1.36
CA LEU A 88 -9.82 13.19 -0.86
C LEU A 88 -9.58 11.95 -0.02
N ILE A 89 -8.44 11.30 -0.26
CA ILE A 89 -8.01 10.13 0.49
C ILE A 89 -6.89 10.58 1.42
N ARG A 90 -7.06 10.31 2.70
CA ARG A 90 -6.09 10.73 3.73
C ARG A 90 -5.49 9.53 4.45
N ARG A 91 -4.29 9.73 4.96
CA ARG A 91 -3.57 8.76 5.78
C ARG A 91 -4.20 8.70 7.16
N THR A 92 -4.08 7.54 7.81
CA THR A 92 -4.51 7.34 9.20
C THR A 92 -3.32 6.87 10.03
N VAL A 93 -3.45 6.94 11.36
CA VAL A 93 -2.43 6.42 12.26
C VAL A 93 -2.27 4.91 12.07
N GLU A 94 -3.38 4.19 11.96
CA GLU A 94 -3.38 2.73 11.76
C GLU A 94 -2.70 2.36 10.44
N GLY A 95 -2.98 3.12 9.37
CA GLY A 95 -2.36 2.90 8.07
C GLY A 95 -0.86 3.18 8.09
N ALA A 96 -0.46 4.26 8.76
CA ALA A 96 0.96 4.60 8.91
C ALA A 96 1.72 3.50 9.63
N LEU A 97 1.14 2.95 10.70
CA LEU A 97 1.74 1.83 11.44
C LEU A 97 1.82 0.57 10.60
N TYR A 98 0.80 0.28 9.82
CA TYR A 98 0.79 -0.87 8.91
C TYR A 98 1.92 -0.78 7.88
N VAL A 99 2.04 0.37 7.23
CA VAL A 99 3.06 0.60 6.19
C VAL A 99 4.46 0.54 6.81
N GLU A 100 4.64 1.11 8.00
CA GLU A 100 5.92 1.07 8.70
C GLU A 100 6.33 -0.36 9.04
N ARG A 101 5.41 -1.18 9.57
CA ARG A 101 5.68 -2.61 9.85
C ARG A 101 6.02 -3.38 8.59
N PHE A 102 5.35 -3.08 7.49
CA PHE A 102 5.64 -3.69 6.21
C PHE A 102 7.07 -3.36 5.75
N GLY A 103 7.47 -2.09 5.88
CA GLY A 103 8.83 -1.66 5.59
C GLY A 103 9.86 -2.35 6.47
N ASP A 104 9.58 -2.47 7.78
CA ASP A 104 10.46 -3.17 8.72
C ASP A 104 10.61 -4.64 8.34
N ALA A 105 9.52 -5.29 7.92
CA ALA A 105 9.57 -6.69 7.46
C ALA A 105 10.47 -6.85 6.24
N ILE A 106 10.38 -5.93 5.29
CA ILE A 106 11.24 -5.95 4.09
C ILE A 106 12.71 -5.83 4.50
N ILE A 107 13.03 -4.88 5.39
CA ILE A 107 14.41 -4.67 5.88
C ILE A 107 14.91 -5.92 6.56
N ALA A 108 14.12 -6.50 7.47
CA ALA A 108 14.53 -7.70 8.23
C ALA A 108 14.80 -8.88 7.29
N LYS A 109 13.93 -9.10 6.29
CA LYS A 109 14.11 -10.21 5.35
C LYS A 109 15.28 -9.95 4.41
N ALA A 110 15.53 -8.69 4.03
CA ALA A 110 16.69 -8.35 3.22
C ALA A 110 18.00 -8.64 3.96
N GLN A 111 18.06 -8.36 5.27
CA GLN A 111 19.23 -8.62 6.09
C GLN A 111 19.51 -10.12 6.28
N GLU A 112 18.48 -10.96 6.18
CA GLU A 112 18.60 -12.41 6.30
C GLU A 112 19.02 -13.10 5.01
N LEU A 113 19.04 -12.38 3.86
CA LEU A 113 19.39 -12.98 2.58
C LEU A 113 20.85 -13.44 2.59
N PRO A 114 21.13 -14.69 2.17
CA PRO A 114 22.50 -15.11 1.94
C PRO A 114 23.03 -14.42 0.68
N LEU A 115 24.22 -13.85 0.78
CA LEU A 115 24.88 -13.15 -0.33
C LEU A 115 25.86 -14.04 -1.10
#